data_f3b3a3afdc10ffb5508db11e5dd94422
#
_entry.id   f3b3a3afdc10ffb5508db11e5dd94422
#
_cell.length_a   1.000
_cell.length_b   1.000
_cell.length_c   1.000
_cell.angle_alpha   90.00
_cell.angle_beta   90.00
_cell.angle_gamma   90.00
#
_symmetry.space_group_name_H-M   'P 1'
#
loop_
_entity.id
_entity.type
_entity.pdbx_description
1 polymer ?
#
loop_
_entity_poly.entity_id
_entity_poly.type
_entity_poly.pdbx_seq_one_letter_code
_entity_poly.pdbx_strand_id
1 'polypeptide(L)'
;STEHQWFKKSRQRIEPYTDYYIWRPAKPGGKLPNNWDSVFEGKAWAWDEVRKEYYMHIFAIEQADLNMDNPLVREEVKNILRFWLDMGVDGFREDVITFISKKDGLPNGIPLPFATGIEHYKFGPHLLEYLTEFNDEVLSKYDCMTVGEAPMMTPDLALKFIDEREGKNQTLKMMFNFQHMEADCMFTSFIVKKFSLRKLKAAMSSWQNKLYGKGWNALYLENHDQPRVISRYGSEKYRERSGKMLATMYIC
;
A
#
# COMPACT_ATOMS: atom_id res chain seq x y z
N SER A 1 -15.19 4.45 -0.51
CA SER A 1 -16.11 4.51 0.64
C SER A 1 -17.45 3.90 0.27
N THR A 2 -18.10 3.22 1.25
CA THR A 2 -19.45 2.65 1.08
C THR A 2 -20.52 3.71 0.83
N GLU A 3 -20.21 4.98 1.08
CA GLU A 3 -21.06 6.12 0.75
C GLU A 3 -20.89 6.60 -0.70
N HIS A 4 -19.87 6.16 -1.42
CA HIS A 4 -19.65 6.54 -2.80
C HIS A 4 -20.76 6.00 -3.72
N GLN A 5 -21.09 6.74 -4.78
CA GLN A 5 -22.15 6.35 -5.72
C GLN A 5 -21.86 5.00 -6.42
N TRP A 6 -20.58 4.69 -6.67
CA TRP A 6 -20.22 3.39 -7.24
C TRP A 6 -20.60 2.24 -6.31
N PHE A 7 -20.36 2.36 -4.99
CA PHE A 7 -20.74 1.32 -4.05
C PHE A 7 -22.26 1.17 -3.96
N LYS A 8 -23.00 2.29 -3.87
CA LYS A 8 -24.47 2.30 -3.82
C LYS A 8 -25.08 1.63 -5.05
N LYS A 9 -24.51 1.85 -6.23
CA LYS A 9 -24.94 1.20 -7.47
C LYS A 9 -24.50 -0.27 -7.53
N SER A 10 -23.28 -0.58 -7.10
CA SER A 10 -22.75 -1.95 -7.05
C SER A 10 -23.59 -2.86 -6.14
N ARG A 11 -23.95 -2.37 -4.95
CA ARG A 11 -24.82 -3.12 -4.02
C ARG A 11 -26.22 -3.42 -4.58
N GLN A 12 -26.71 -2.59 -5.51
CA GLN A 12 -27.98 -2.76 -6.22
C GLN A 12 -27.83 -3.53 -7.54
N ARG A 13 -26.64 -4.00 -7.88
CA ARG A 13 -26.32 -4.68 -9.16
C ARG A 13 -26.69 -3.86 -10.39
N ILE A 14 -26.47 -2.54 -10.33
CA ILE A 14 -26.68 -1.62 -11.45
C ILE A 14 -25.44 -1.62 -12.34
N GLU A 15 -25.58 -2.00 -13.59
CA GLU A 15 -24.50 -1.96 -14.58
C GLU A 15 -24.07 -0.52 -14.90
N PRO A 16 -22.75 -0.29 -15.16
CA PRO A 16 -21.64 -1.26 -15.18
C PRO A 16 -21.01 -1.49 -13.81
N TYR A 17 -21.61 -1.01 -12.72
CA TYR A 17 -21.02 -0.96 -11.37
C TYR A 17 -21.12 -2.28 -10.60
N THR A 18 -21.81 -3.28 -11.13
CA THR A 18 -22.10 -4.55 -10.43
C THR A 18 -20.86 -5.15 -9.78
N ASP A 19 -19.73 -5.21 -10.48
CA ASP A 19 -18.50 -5.83 -10.02
C ASP A 19 -17.35 -4.83 -9.80
N TYR A 20 -17.68 -3.58 -9.46
CA TYR A 20 -16.67 -2.56 -9.12
C TYR A 20 -15.99 -2.81 -7.76
N TYR A 21 -16.63 -3.58 -6.90
CA TYR A 21 -16.10 -4.01 -5.60
C TYR A 21 -16.02 -5.52 -5.52
N ILE A 22 -15.25 -6.03 -4.57
CA ILE A 22 -15.07 -7.48 -4.39
C ILE A 22 -16.22 -8.02 -3.53
N TRP A 23 -17.16 -8.69 -4.17
CA TRP A 23 -18.31 -9.33 -3.55
C TRP A 23 -18.19 -10.84 -3.58
N ARG A 24 -18.68 -11.52 -2.55
CA ARG A 24 -18.79 -12.98 -2.51
C ARG A 24 -20.04 -13.40 -1.74
N PRO A 25 -20.72 -14.46 -2.19
CA PRO A 25 -21.83 -15.05 -1.45
C PRO A 25 -21.33 -15.65 -0.13
N ALA A 26 -22.23 -15.77 0.85
CA ALA A 26 -21.95 -16.54 2.04
C ALA A 26 -21.69 -18.02 1.70
N LYS A 27 -20.73 -18.63 2.39
CA LYS A 27 -20.58 -20.09 2.36
C LYS A 27 -21.70 -20.79 3.12
N PRO A 28 -21.89 -22.11 2.93
CA PRO A 28 -22.91 -22.87 3.66
C PRO A 28 -22.88 -22.60 5.16
N GLY A 29 -24.06 -22.36 5.72
CA GLY A 29 -24.23 -21.98 7.12
C GLY A 29 -23.90 -20.52 7.43
N GLY A 30 -23.94 -19.62 6.43
CA GLY A 30 -23.70 -18.17 6.60
C GLY A 30 -22.24 -17.79 6.85
N LYS A 31 -21.30 -18.73 6.61
CA LYS A 31 -19.88 -18.50 6.87
C LYS A 31 -19.26 -17.51 5.89
N LEU A 32 -18.20 -16.82 6.36
CA LEU A 32 -17.40 -15.89 5.58
C LEU A 32 -16.78 -16.54 4.34
N PRO A 33 -16.54 -15.78 3.27
CA PRO A 33 -15.88 -16.26 2.04
C PRO A 33 -14.50 -16.86 2.27
N ASN A 34 -13.71 -16.27 3.17
CA ASN A 34 -12.44 -16.81 3.65
C ASN A 34 -12.18 -16.34 5.10
N ASN A 35 -10.99 -16.63 5.63
CA ASN A 35 -10.64 -16.31 7.02
C ASN A 35 -9.82 -15.01 7.17
N TRP A 36 -9.72 -14.18 6.13
CA TRP A 36 -8.87 -12.99 6.16
C TRP A 36 -9.32 -11.99 7.23
N ASP A 37 -8.31 -11.33 7.81
CA ASP A 37 -8.52 -10.25 8.76
C ASP A 37 -8.33 -8.89 8.06
N SER A 38 -9.07 -7.88 8.55
CA SER A 38 -8.79 -6.48 8.24
C SER A 38 -7.48 -6.05 8.91
N VAL A 39 -6.79 -5.10 8.32
CA VAL A 39 -5.57 -4.50 8.89
C VAL A 39 -5.87 -3.74 10.17
N PHE A 40 -7.05 -3.13 10.27
CA PHE A 40 -7.42 -2.36 11.45
C PHE A 40 -8.08 -3.21 12.52
N GLU A 41 -9.21 -3.86 12.20
CA GLU A 41 -9.96 -4.62 13.19
C GLU A 41 -10.91 -5.63 12.53
N GLY A 42 -10.99 -6.81 13.13
CA GLY A 42 -11.97 -7.83 12.75
C GLY A 42 -11.67 -8.54 11.44
N LYS A 43 -12.72 -9.06 10.80
CA LYS A 43 -12.61 -9.79 9.53
C LYS A 43 -12.67 -8.86 8.35
N ALA A 44 -12.02 -9.25 7.24
CA ALA A 44 -11.97 -8.48 6.00
C ALA A 44 -13.28 -8.56 5.16
N TRP A 45 -14.38 -9.04 5.75
CA TRP A 45 -15.65 -9.23 5.08
C TRP A 45 -16.81 -8.67 5.91
N ALA A 46 -17.62 -7.82 5.30
CA ALA A 46 -18.83 -7.29 5.89
C ALA A 46 -20.06 -7.69 5.07
N TRP A 47 -21.14 -8.07 5.77
CA TRP A 47 -22.40 -8.45 5.15
C TRP A 47 -23.17 -7.22 4.68
N ASP A 48 -23.71 -7.27 3.47
CA ASP A 48 -24.59 -6.25 2.94
C ASP A 48 -26.03 -6.76 2.84
N GLU A 49 -26.94 -6.12 3.57
CA GLU A 49 -28.33 -6.53 3.66
C GLU A 49 -29.11 -6.27 2.35
N VAL A 50 -28.65 -5.33 1.52
CA VAL A 50 -29.31 -5.03 0.24
C VAL A 50 -28.90 -6.05 -0.82
N ARG A 51 -27.58 -6.28 -0.97
CA ARG A 51 -27.06 -7.20 -1.99
C ARG A 51 -27.16 -8.66 -1.58
N LYS A 52 -27.26 -8.95 -0.25
CA LYS A 52 -27.26 -10.31 0.34
C LYS A 52 -25.97 -11.08 0.00
N GLU A 53 -24.87 -10.37 0.02
CA GLU A 53 -23.51 -10.86 -0.17
C GLU A 53 -22.55 -10.16 0.79
N TYR A 54 -21.36 -10.75 0.98
CA TYR A 54 -20.24 -10.10 1.67
C TYR A 54 -19.44 -9.23 0.71
N TYR A 55 -19.09 -8.01 1.12
CA TYR A 55 -18.06 -7.23 0.43
C TYR A 55 -16.75 -7.28 1.22
N MET A 56 -15.62 -7.21 0.49
CA MET A 56 -14.29 -7.16 1.08
C MET A 56 -13.94 -5.76 1.55
N HIS A 57 -13.25 -5.66 2.69
CA HIS A 57 -12.58 -4.46 3.17
C HIS A 57 -11.29 -4.85 3.91
N ILE A 58 -10.13 -4.53 3.34
CA ILE A 58 -8.83 -4.82 3.99
C ILE A 58 -8.54 -3.80 5.10
N PHE A 59 -9.14 -2.61 5.03
CA PHE A 59 -9.06 -1.55 6.04
C PHE A 59 -10.40 -1.36 6.76
N ALA A 60 -10.82 -0.14 7.02
CA ALA A 60 -12.08 0.11 7.71
C ALA A 60 -13.28 -0.45 6.93
N ILE A 61 -14.33 -0.80 7.67
CA ILE A 61 -15.55 -1.39 7.10
C ILE A 61 -16.20 -0.50 6.03
N GLU A 62 -16.03 0.82 6.15
CA GLU A 62 -16.51 1.80 5.18
C GLU A 62 -15.63 1.90 3.93
N GLN A 63 -14.44 1.30 3.95
CA GLN A 63 -13.46 1.31 2.87
C GLN A 63 -13.53 0.02 2.06
N ALA A 64 -14.68 -0.23 1.40
CA ALA A 64 -14.84 -1.39 0.53
C ALA A 64 -13.74 -1.44 -0.55
N ASP A 65 -13.14 -2.61 -0.74
CA ASP A 65 -12.08 -2.85 -1.72
C ASP A 65 -12.60 -2.80 -3.15
N LEU A 66 -11.98 -1.97 -3.97
CA LEU A 66 -12.22 -1.95 -5.40
C LEU A 66 -11.72 -3.25 -6.05
N ASN A 67 -12.49 -3.75 -6.98
CA ASN A 67 -12.14 -4.94 -7.77
C ASN A 67 -11.20 -4.56 -8.93
N MET A 68 -9.90 -4.51 -8.66
CA MET A 68 -8.90 -4.14 -9.67
C MET A 68 -8.76 -5.18 -10.80
N ASP A 69 -9.29 -6.40 -10.63
CA ASP A 69 -9.36 -7.39 -11.72
C ASP A 69 -10.38 -6.95 -12.81
N ASN A 70 -11.32 -6.08 -12.44
CA ASN A 70 -12.27 -5.50 -13.38
C ASN A 70 -11.61 -4.36 -14.20
N PRO A 71 -11.49 -4.50 -15.54
CA PRO A 71 -10.86 -3.48 -16.38
C PRO A 71 -11.61 -2.14 -16.36
N LEU A 72 -12.92 -2.13 -16.13
CA LEU A 72 -13.68 -0.88 -16.00
C LEU A 72 -13.27 -0.10 -14.76
N VAL A 73 -12.95 -0.79 -13.66
CA VAL A 73 -12.43 -0.14 -12.45
C VAL A 73 -11.04 0.45 -12.70
N ARG A 74 -10.17 -0.26 -13.40
CA ARG A 74 -8.85 0.27 -13.77
C ARG A 74 -8.98 1.48 -14.70
N GLU A 75 -9.92 1.48 -15.64
CA GLU A 75 -10.17 2.65 -16.49
C GLU A 75 -10.65 3.85 -15.67
N GLU A 76 -11.53 3.64 -14.69
CA GLU A 76 -11.94 4.72 -13.78
C GLU A 76 -10.76 5.27 -12.95
N VAL A 77 -9.86 4.40 -12.48
CA VAL A 77 -8.64 4.85 -11.80
C VAL A 77 -7.76 5.69 -12.74
N LYS A 78 -7.58 5.25 -13.99
CA LYS A 78 -6.85 6.03 -15.01
C LYS A 78 -7.52 7.39 -15.29
N ASN A 79 -8.83 7.45 -15.31
CA ASN A 79 -9.58 8.71 -15.46
C ASN A 79 -9.37 9.65 -14.26
N ILE A 80 -9.31 9.11 -13.05
CA ILE A 80 -8.98 9.89 -11.84
C ILE A 80 -7.55 10.46 -11.93
N LEU A 81 -6.58 9.64 -12.36
CA LEU A 81 -5.20 10.09 -12.54
C LEU A 81 -5.13 11.21 -13.58
N ARG A 82 -5.73 11.03 -14.76
CA ARG A 82 -5.79 12.06 -15.84
C ARG A 82 -6.42 13.35 -15.33
N PHE A 83 -7.56 13.25 -14.65
CA PHE A 83 -8.28 14.41 -14.12
C PHE A 83 -7.39 15.32 -13.25
N TRP A 84 -6.64 14.72 -12.32
CA TRP A 84 -5.78 15.50 -11.44
C TRP A 84 -4.52 16.03 -12.15
N LEU A 85 -3.92 15.23 -13.04
CA LEU A 85 -2.76 15.66 -13.82
C LEU A 85 -3.13 16.80 -14.79
N ASP A 86 -4.28 16.74 -15.44
CA ASP A 86 -4.80 17.81 -16.30
C ASP A 86 -5.10 19.09 -15.53
N MET A 87 -5.41 18.99 -14.23
CA MET A 87 -5.53 20.14 -13.33
C MET A 87 -4.17 20.71 -12.88
N GLY A 88 -3.06 20.08 -13.23
CA GLY A 88 -1.71 20.56 -12.90
C GLY A 88 -1.13 20.04 -11.61
N VAL A 89 -1.59 18.89 -11.11
CA VAL A 89 -0.93 18.20 -9.98
C VAL A 89 0.40 17.61 -10.46
N ASP A 90 1.48 17.80 -9.69
CA ASP A 90 2.84 17.36 -10.06
C ASP A 90 3.10 15.87 -9.78
N GLY A 91 2.14 15.14 -9.24
CA GLY A 91 2.27 13.70 -9.00
C GLY A 91 1.39 13.15 -7.90
N PHE A 92 1.65 11.90 -7.51
CA PHE A 92 0.83 11.16 -6.55
C PHE A 92 1.66 10.44 -5.49
N ARG A 93 1.16 10.46 -4.28
CA ARG A 93 1.48 9.44 -3.28
C ARG A 93 0.37 8.40 -3.29
N GLU A 94 0.72 7.16 -3.56
CA GLU A 94 -0.20 6.04 -3.70
C GLU A 94 -0.25 5.24 -2.41
N ASP A 95 -1.39 5.35 -1.73
CA ASP A 95 -1.65 4.77 -0.43
C ASP A 95 -1.68 3.24 -0.50
N VAL A 96 -0.82 2.58 0.26
CA VAL A 96 -0.71 1.11 0.36
C VAL A 96 -0.84 0.40 -0.99
N ILE A 97 -0.23 0.97 -2.03
CA ILE A 97 -0.39 0.55 -3.44
C ILE A 97 -0.11 -0.94 -3.66
N THR A 98 0.68 -1.55 -2.81
CA THR A 98 1.03 -2.97 -2.90
C THR A 98 -0.11 -3.94 -2.54
N PHE A 99 -1.24 -3.42 -2.06
CA PHE A 99 -2.40 -4.24 -1.66
C PHE A 99 -3.54 -4.26 -2.69
N ILE A 100 -3.40 -3.55 -3.82
CA ILE A 100 -4.49 -3.46 -4.81
C ILE A 100 -4.77 -4.77 -5.55
N SER A 101 -3.79 -5.68 -5.66
CA SER A 101 -3.95 -7.01 -6.26
C SER A 101 -4.10 -8.09 -5.20
N LYS A 102 -5.09 -8.97 -5.36
CA LYS A 102 -5.35 -10.09 -4.46
C LYS A 102 -5.05 -11.42 -5.17
N LYS A 103 -4.76 -12.45 -4.39
CA LYS A 103 -4.59 -13.82 -4.91
C LYS A 103 -5.89 -14.32 -5.52
N ASP A 104 -5.83 -14.88 -6.73
CA ASP A 104 -6.97 -15.46 -7.42
C ASP A 104 -7.70 -16.49 -6.57
N GLY A 105 -9.03 -16.48 -6.65
CA GLY A 105 -9.88 -17.37 -5.87
C GLY A 105 -9.98 -17.05 -4.39
N LEU A 106 -9.23 -16.07 -3.88
CA LEU A 106 -9.26 -15.59 -2.49
C LEU A 106 -9.17 -16.74 -1.47
N PRO A 107 -8.10 -17.58 -1.51
CA PRO A 107 -7.98 -18.74 -0.65
C PRO A 107 -7.88 -18.35 0.83
N ASN A 108 -8.12 -19.29 1.74
CA ASN A 108 -7.86 -19.06 3.15
C ASN A 108 -6.38 -18.76 3.39
N GLY A 109 -6.13 -17.78 4.27
CA GLY A 109 -4.78 -17.45 4.73
C GLY A 109 -4.32 -18.34 5.87
N ILE A 110 -3.01 -18.31 6.12
CA ILE A 110 -2.40 -18.93 7.31
C ILE A 110 -2.89 -18.18 8.54
N PRO A 111 -3.50 -18.87 9.53
CA PRO A 111 -3.95 -18.21 10.75
C PRO A 111 -2.79 -17.54 11.49
N LEU A 112 -2.88 -16.23 11.65
CA LEU A 112 -1.93 -15.41 12.39
C LEU A 112 -2.68 -14.68 13.51
N PRO A 113 -1.98 -14.20 14.55
CA PRO A 113 -2.59 -13.39 15.61
C PRO A 113 -3.27 -12.11 15.09
N PHE A 114 -2.80 -11.60 13.94
CA PHE A 114 -3.34 -10.43 13.22
C PHE A 114 -2.95 -10.52 11.75
N ALA A 115 -3.73 -9.86 10.88
CA ALA A 115 -3.52 -9.83 9.43
C ALA A 115 -3.50 -11.21 8.77
N THR A 116 -4.32 -12.18 9.24
CA THR A 116 -4.55 -13.44 8.54
C THR A 116 -4.91 -13.16 7.07
N GLY A 117 -4.25 -13.84 6.15
CA GLY A 117 -4.47 -13.65 4.71
C GLY A 117 -3.56 -12.61 4.05
N ILE A 118 -2.70 -11.94 4.80
CA ILE A 118 -1.78 -10.91 4.26
C ILE A 118 -0.89 -11.45 3.13
N GLU A 119 -0.52 -12.72 3.17
CA GLU A 119 0.25 -13.39 2.12
C GLU A 119 -0.47 -13.46 0.77
N HIS A 120 -1.79 -13.21 0.76
CA HIS A 120 -2.63 -13.28 -0.43
C HIS A 120 -3.05 -11.90 -0.98
N TYR A 121 -2.89 -10.82 -0.21
CA TYR A 121 -3.24 -9.48 -0.66
C TYR A 121 -2.08 -8.48 -0.66
N LYS A 122 -0.93 -8.82 -0.09
CA LYS A 122 0.30 -8.04 -0.30
C LYS A 122 1.03 -8.55 -1.55
N PHE A 123 1.44 -7.65 -2.43
CA PHE A 123 2.16 -8.00 -3.66
C PHE A 123 1.45 -9.09 -4.47
N GLY A 124 0.12 -8.97 -4.62
CA GLY A 124 -0.67 -9.94 -5.37
C GLY A 124 -0.21 -10.13 -6.81
N PRO A 125 -0.63 -11.21 -7.48
CA PRO A 125 -0.04 -11.68 -8.74
C PRO A 125 -0.11 -10.66 -9.88
N HIS A 126 -1.15 -9.82 -9.92
CA HIS A 126 -1.39 -8.84 -10.98
C HIS A 126 -0.89 -7.43 -10.65
N LEU A 127 -0.22 -7.21 -9.49
CA LEU A 127 0.20 -5.88 -9.06
C LEU A 127 1.09 -5.19 -10.11
N LEU A 128 2.10 -5.88 -10.62
CA LEU A 128 3.01 -5.30 -11.61
C LEU A 128 2.29 -5.00 -12.92
N GLU A 129 1.35 -5.84 -13.33
CA GLU A 129 0.51 -5.65 -14.53
C GLU A 129 -0.32 -4.37 -14.41
N TYR A 130 -1.03 -4.17 -13.30
CA TYR A 130 -1.85 -2.97 -13.10
C TYR A 130 -1.02 -1.70 -13.06
N LEU A 131 0.10 -1.72 -12.34
CA LEU A 131 0.99 -0.55 -12.28
C LEU A 131 1.65 -0.25 -13.63
N THR A 132 1.97 -1.28 -14.43
CA THR A 132 2.43 -1.11 -15.80
C THR A 132 1.35 -0.45 -16.66
N GLU A 133 0.11 -0.93 -16.59
CA GLU A 133 -1.02 -0.34 -17.31
C GLU A 133 -1.22 1.14 -16.95
N PHE A 134 -1.18 1.50 -15.65
CA PHE A 134 -1.31 2.90 -15.21
C PHE A 134 -0.15 3.77 -15.69
N ASN A 135 1.08 3.24 -15.63
CA ASN A 135 2.24 3.96 -16.13
C ASN A 135 2.15 4.18 -17.64
N ASP A 136 1.95 3.13 -18.43
CA ASP A 136 2.02 3.20 -19.89
C ASP A 136 0.87 4.00 -20.49
N GLU A 137 -0.32 3.90 -19.89
CA GLU A 137 -1.49 4.57 -20.43
C GLU A 137 -1.70 5.99 -19.90
N VAL A 138 -1.14 6.34 -18.74
CA VAL A 138 -1.34 7.65 -18.12
C VAL A 138 -0.03 8.28 -17.67
N LEU A 139 0.64 7.76 -16.64
CA LEU A 139 1.68 8.48 -15.91
C LEU A 139 2.89 8.84 -16.78
N SER A 140 3.29 7.97 -17.72
CA SER A 140 4.40 8.23 -18.65
C SER A 140 4.15 9.36 -19.64
N LYS A 141 2.89 9.83 -19.76
CA LYS A 141 2.50 10.93 -20.66
C LYS A 141 2.59 12.30 -20.01
N TYR A 142 2.90 12.34 -18.72
CA TYR A 142 3.03 13.57 -17.93
C TYR A 142 4.40 13.64 -17.26
N ASP A 143 4.91 14.84 -17.09
CA ASP A 143 6.09 15.08 -16.25
C ASP A 143 5.63 15.09 -14.78
N CYS A 144 5.50 13.91 -14.21
CA CYS A 144 4.97 13.74 -12.87
C CYS A 144 5.80 12.79 -12.00
N MET A 145 5.71 12.98 -10.69
CA MET A 145 6.35 12.14 -9.69
C MET A 145 5.33 11.17 -9.08
N THR A 146 5.73 9.93 -8.87
CA THR A 146 4.94 8.94 -8.15
C THR A 146 5.73 8.32 -7.02
N VAL A 147 5.08 8.13 -5.88
CA VAL A 147 5.67 7.44 -4.73
C VAL A 147 4.66 6.49 -4.10
N GLY A 148 4.93 5.19 -4.21
CA GLY A 148 4.08 4.15 -3.64
C GLY A 148 4.40 3.87 -2.18
N GLU A 149 3.38 3.82 -1.34
CA GLU A 149 3.55 3.28 0.00
C GLU A 149 3.60 1.76 -0.05
N ALA A 150 4.71 1.19 0.44
CA ALA A 150 5.03 -0.22 0.25
C ALA A 150 5.47 -0.88 1.58
N PRO A 151 4.53 -1.16 2.50
CA PRO A 151 4.85 -1.91 3.70
C PRO A 151 5.41 -3.30 3.34
N MET A 152 6.37 -3.77 4.14
CA MET A 152 7.06 -5.07 3.95
C MET A 152 7.83 -5.21 2.62
N MET A 153 8.09 -4.11 1.90
CA MET A 153 8.90 -4.10 0.69
C MET A 153 10.36 -4.41 1.02
N THR A 154 11.01 -5.17 0.13
CA THR A 154 12.46 -5.38 0.16
C THR A 154 13.14 -4.62 -0.98
N PRO A 155 14.44 -4.27 -0.87
CA PRO A 155 15.14 -3.56 -1.95
C PRO A 155 15.12 -4.30 -3.29
N ASP A 156 15.24 -5.63 -3.27
CA ASP A 156 15.20 -6.46 -4.49
C ASP A 156 13.81 -6.47 -5.15
N LEU A 157 12.77 -6.50 -4.32
CA LEU A 157 11.40 -6.45 -4.83
C LEU A 157 11.06 -5.05 -5.36
N ALA A 158 11.51 -3.99 -4.68
CA ALA A 158 11.28 -2.61 -5.11
C ALA A 158 11.82 -2.35 -6.52
N LEU A 159 12.98 -2.90 -6.87
CA LEU A 159 13.54 -2.75 -8.21
C LEU A 159 12.67 -3.31 -9.35
N LYS A 160 11.69 -4.15 -9.05
CA LYS A 160 10.72 -4.58 -10.08
C LYS A 160 9.77 -3.45 -10.51
N PHE A 161 9.65 -2.40 -9.70
CA PHE A 161 8.71 -1.30 -9.91
C PHE A 161 9.40 0.04 -10.20
N ILE A 162 10.58 0.28 -9.61
CA ILE A 162 11.25 1.59 -9.63
C ILE A 162 12.58 1.61 -10.37
N ASP A 163 12.96 0.55 -11.09
CA ASP A 163 14.23 0.48 -11.82
C ASP A 163 14.17 1.40 -13.05
N GLU A 164 14.88 2.52 -13.00
CA GLU A 164 14.91 3.56 -14.05
C GLU A 164 15.91 3.30 -15.18
N ARG A 165 16.69 2.21 -15.11
CA ARG A 165 17.68 1.90 -16.11
C ARG A 165 17.03 1.54 -17.44
N GLU A 166 17.72 1.84 -18.55
CA GLU A 166 17.27 1.50 -19.88
C GLU A 166 16.90 0.02 -20.04
N GLY A 167 15.78 -0.25 -20.68
CA GLY A 167 15.24 -1.60 -20.89
C GLY A 167 14.56 -2.21 -19.66
N LYS A 168 14.39 -1.44 -18.57
CA LYS A 168 13.59 -1.83 -17.39
C LYS A 168 12.20 -1.21 -17.43
N ASN A 169 11.26 -1.88 -16.80
CA ASN A 169 9.89 -1.39 -16.69
C ASN A 169 9.72 -0.61 -15.39
N GLN A 170 9.94 0.72 -15.44
CA GLN A 170 9.68 1.59 -14.30
C GLN A 170 8.19 1.93 -14.25
N THR A 171 7.48 1.40 -13.28
CA THR A 171 6.05 1.66 -13.09
C THR A 171 5.77 2.77 -12.08
N LEU A 172 6.68 2.99 -11.14
CA LEU A 172 6.66 4.05 -10.13
C LEU A 172 8.03 4.72 -10.08
N LYS A 173 8.08 6.00 -9.72
CA LYS A 173 9.37 6.71 -9.56
C LYS A 173 10.07 6.34 -8.28
N MET A 174 9.33 6.17 -7.18
CA MET A 174 9.86 5.86 -5.85
C MET A 174 8.91 4.95 -5.08
N MET A 175 9.40 4.34 -4.01
CA MET A 175 8.60 3.62 -3.02
C MET A 175 9.06 3.93 -1.60
N PHE A 176 8.13 4.17 -0.69
CA PHE A 176 8.39 4.22 0.75
C PHE A 176 8.59 2.81 1.29
N ASN A 177 9.72 2.59 1.96
CA ASN A 177 9.95 1.38 2.73
C ASN A 177 9.77 1.63 4.23
N PHE A 178 9.58 0.56 5.02
CA PHE A 178 9.34 0.66 6.46
C PHE A 178 10.43 -0.01 7.31
N GLN A 179 11.45 -0.64 6.71
CA GLN A 179 12.46 -1.42 7.46
C GLN A 179 13.24 -0.58 8.47
N HIS A 180 13.53 0.68 8.16
CA HIS A 180 14.20 1.59 9.10
C HIS A 180 13.30 2.00 10.27
N MET A 181 11.98 1.94 10.10
CA MET A 181 10.99 2.17 11.16
C MET A 181 10.86 0.98 12.12
N GLU A 182 11.52 -0.13 11.86
CA GLU A 182 11.57 -1.32 12.72
C GLU A 182 12.78 -1.36 13.65
N ALA A 183 13.57 -0.28 13.69
CA ALA A 183 14.80 -0.23 14.48
C ALA A 183 14.57 -0.32 16.01
N ASP A 184 13.36 -0.02 16.46
CA ASP A 184 12.93 -0.02 17.87
C ASP A 184 11.71 -0.90 18.13
N CYS A 185 11.36 -1.80 17.22
CA CYS A 185 10.22 -2.71 17.42
C CYS A 185 10.54 -4.16 17.03
N MET A 186 9.62 -5.06 17.31
CA MET A 186 9.69 -6.47 16.96
C MET A 186 8.35 -6.94 16.39
N PHE A 187 8.36 -7.47 15.16
CA PHE A 187 7.22 -7.97 14.40
C PHE A 187 6.18 -6.93 14.02
N THR A 188 5.83 -6.02 14.93
CA THR A 188 4.87 -4.94 14.70
C THR A 188 5.30 -3.68 15.45
N SER A 189 4.81 -2.52 15.03
CA SER A 189 5.03 -1.24 15.70
C SER A 189 4.46 -1.18 17.13
N PHE A 190 3.57 -2.12 17.48
CA PHE A 190 2.98 -2.20 18.84
C PHE A 190 3.91 -2.87 19.86
N ILE A 191 4.92 -3.63 19.43
CA ILE A 191 5.88 -4.28 20.33
C ILE A 191 7.17 -3.46 20.33
N VAL A 192 7.18 -2.40 21.14
CA VAL A 192 8.32 -1.48 21.24
C VAL A 192 9.48 -2.16 21.99
N LYS A 193 10.68 -1.99 21.46
CA LYS A 193 11.96 -2.39 22.05
C LYS A 193 12.92 -1.21 22.14
N LYS A 194 14.04 -1.45 22.79
CA LYS A 194 15.14 -0.47 22.81
C LYS A 194 15.62 -0.19 21.38
N PHE A 195 15.72 1.07 21.02
CA PHE A 195 16.26 1.54 19.74
C PHE A 195 17.62 0.91 19.43
N SER A 196 17.79 0.46 18.21
CA SER A 196 19.03 -0.14 17.71
C SER A 196 19.58 0.63 16.51
N LEU A 197 20.60 1.45 16.77
CA LEU A 197 21.32 2.16 15.70
C LEU A 197 21.88 1.19 14.65
N ARG A 198 22.31 -0.02 15.06
CA ARG A 198 22.80 -1.03 14.13
C ARG A 198 21.70 -1.49 13.16
N LYS A 199 20.48 -1.70 13.64
CA LYS A 199 19.34 -2.05 12.78
C LYS A 199 19.00 -0.92 11.82
N LEU A 200 18.92 0.31 12.33
CA LEU A 200 18.65 1.49 11.50
C LEU A 200 19.68 1.62 10.38
N LYS A 201 20.99 1.59 10.73
CA LYS A 201 22.07 1.65 9.73
C LYS A 201 22.00 0.51 8.72
N ALA A 202 21.75 -0.71 9.16
CA ALA A 202 21.64 -1.86 8.27
C ALA A 202 20.49 -1.70 7.28
N ALA A 203 19.31 -1.28 7.73
CA ALA A 203 18.16 -1.03 6.87
C ALA A 203 18.46 0.07 5.84
N MET A 204 18.91 1.24 6.28
CA MET A 204 19.22 2.36 5.39
C MET A 204 20.32 2.03 4.39
N SER A 205 21.43 1.40 4.83
CA SER A 205 22.53 1.01 3.95
C SER A 205 22.10 -0.04 2.94
N SER A 206 21.26 -1.01 3.34
CA SER A 206 20.74 -2.02 2.42
C SER A 206 19.94 -1.41 1.27
N TRP A 207 19.04 -0.49 1.59
CA TRP A 207 18.24 0.23 0.59
C TRP A 207 19.11 1.12 -0.29
N GLN A 208 19.96 1.95 0.31
CA GLN A 208 20.81 2.88 -0.42
C GLN A 208 21.76 2.15 -1.38
N ASN A 209 22.46 1.13 -0.90
CA ASN A 209 23.38 0.37 -1.74
C ASN A 209 22.71 -0.38 -2.86
N LYS A 210 21.51 -0.92 -2.60
CA LYS A 210 20.79 -1.72 -3.62
C LYS A 210 20.21 -0.87 -4.72
N LEU A 211 19.68 0.31 -4.38
CA LEU A 211 19.03 1.22 -5.32
C LEU A 211 20.00 2.17 -6.02
N TYR A 212 21.20 2.38 -5.48
CA TYR A 212 22.18 3.29 -6.06
C TYR A 212 22.42 3.01 -7.56
N GLY A 213 22.24 4.04 -8.39
CA GLY A 213 22.35 3.97 -9.84
C GLY A 213 21.29 3.11 -10.54
N LYS A 214 20.18 2.80 -9.86
CA LYS A 214 19.09 1.97 -10.42
C LYS A 214 17.71 2.57 -10.21
N GLY A 215 17.53 3.40 -9.19
CA GLY A 215 16.26 4.01 -8.87
C GLY A 215 16.36 4.88 -7.62
N TRP A 216 15.32 5.65 -7.36
CA TRP A 216 15.28 6.60 -6.24
C TRP A 216 14.80 5.95 -4.96
N ASN A 217 15.53 6.18 -3.88
CA ASN A 217 15.15 5.75 -2.54
C ASN A 217 14.34 6.86 -1.86
N ALA A 218 13.06 6.62 -1.61
CA ALA A 218 12.19 7.57 -0.93
C ALA A 218 12.50 7.57 0.58
N LEU A 219 13.42 8.44 0.99
CA LEU A 219 13.88 8.55 2.37
C LEU A 219 12.88 9.34 3.21
N TYR A 220 12.60 8.86 4.41
CA TYR A 220 11.85 9.57 5.44
C TYR A 220 12.22 9.06 6.83
N LEU A 221 11.91 9.80 7.89
CA LEU A 221 12.15 9.41 9.27
C LEU A 221 10.89 9.44 10.13
N GLU A 222 9.86 10.11 9.67
CA GLU A 222 8.53 10.18 10.29
C GLU A 222 7.46 10.46 9.24
N ASN A 223 6.22 10.12 9.53
CA ASN A 223 5.04 10.47 8.75
C ASN A 223 3.83 10.60 9.69
N HIS A 224 2.62 10.77 9.12
CA HIS A 224 1.39 10.90 9.90
C HIS A 224 0.98 9.61 10.67
N ASP A 225 1.52 8.44 10.28
CA ASP A 225 1.26 7.15 10.92
C ASP A 225 2.34 6.74 11.93
N GLN A 226 3.41 7.54 12.07
CA GLN A 226 4.56 7.21 12.91
C GLN A 226 4.79 8.27 13.99
N PRO A 227 5.28 7.89 15.18
CA PRO A 227 5.70 8.85 16.19
C PRO A 227 6.79 9.78 15.66
N ARG A 228 6.84 11.01 16.21
CA ARG A 228 7.87 11.99 15.85
C ARG A 228 9.26 11.42 16.08
N VAL A 229 10.14 11.58 15.09
CA VAL A 229 11.46 10.94 15.08
C VAL A 229 12.35 11.39 16.24
N ILE A 230 12.25 12.64 16.69
CA ILE A 230 13.05 13.12 17.83
C ILE A 230 12.64 12.40 19.12
N SER A 231 11.36 12.21 19.35
CA SER A 231 10.87 11.46 20.52
C SER A 231 11.21 9.98 20.42
N ARG A 232 11.28 9.43 19.21
CA ARG A 232 11.49 8.00 18.97
C ARG A 232 12.97 7.60 18.91
N TYR A 233 13.78 8.31 18.13
CA TYR A 233 15.19 7.99 17.84
C TYR A 233 16.16 9.05 18.37
N GLY A 234 15.67 10.18 18.82
CA GLY A 234 16.46 11.30 19.33
C GLY A 234 16.45 11.43 20.85
N SER A 235 16.54 12.66 21.29
CA SER A 235 16.48 13.03 22.71
C SER A 235 15.75 14.37 22.86
N GLU A 236 14.65 14.37 23.59
CA GLU A 236 13.90 15.60 23.88
C GLU A 236 14.74 16.59 24.72
N LYS A 237 15.62 16.08 25.58
CA LYS A 237 16.57 16.93 26.36
C LYS A 237 17.54 17.69 25.45
N TYR A 238 17.93 17.08 24.32
CA TYR A 238 18.85 17.68 23.34
C TYR A 238 18.17 17.83 21.99
N ARG A 239 16.93 18.29 21.99
CA ARG A 239 16.02 18.33 20.85
C ARG A 239 16.64 18.90 19.57
N GLU A 240 17.23 20.10 19.67
CA GLU A 240 17.84 20.77 18.52
C GLU A 240 19.03 19.98 17.95
N ARG A 241 19.91 19.48 18.81
CA ARG A 241 21.05 18.65 18.37
C ARG A 241 20.61 17.34 17.73
N SER A 242 19.62 16.68 18.35
CA SER A 242 19.03 15.44 17.79
C SER A 242 18.38 15.69 16.44
N GLY A 243 17.60 16.76 16.30
CA GLY A 243 16.97 17.12 15.05
C GLY A 243 17.97 17.39 13.93
N LYS A 244 19.00 18.18 14.21
CA LYS A 244 20.07 18.47 13.24
C LYS A 244 20.84 17.20 12.84
N MET A 245 21.19 16.35 13.80
CA MET A 245 21.89 15.08 13.54
C MET A 245 21.04 14.14 12.66
N LEU A 246 19.75 13.96 13.00
CA LEU A 246 18.84 13.12 12.24
C LEU A 246 18.61 13.67 10.82
N ALA A 247 18.44 15.00 10.68
CA ALA A 247 18.30 15.65 9.38
C ALA A 247 19.57 15.45 8.52
N THR A 248 20.76 15.65 9.10
CA THR A 248 22.03 15.42 8.38
C THR A 248 22.14 13.97 7.88
N MET A 249 21.84 12.99 8.74
CA MET A 249 21.91 11.58 8.38
C MET A 249 20.97 11.22 7.20
N TYR A 250 19.87 11.90 7.10
CA TYR A 250 18.80 11.58 6.15
C TYR A 250 18.94 12.35 4.82
N ILE A 251 19.55 13.55 4.85
CA ILE A 251 19.75 14.41 3.66
C ILE A 251 21.10 14.13 2.96
N CYS A 252 22.14 13.73 3.70
CA CYS A 252 23.48 13.42 3.20
C CYS A 252 23.68 11.92 2.96
#